data_d3a9041031afd7ff0f159011a2ef3653
#
_entry.id   d3a9041031afd7ff0f159011a2ef3653
#
_cell.length_a   1.000
_cell.length_b   1.000
_cell.length_c   1.000
_cell.angle_alpha   90.00
_cell.angle_beta   90.00
_cell.angle_gamma   90.00
#
_symmetry.space_group_name_H-M   'P 1'
#
loop_
_entity.id
_entity.type
_entity.pdbx_description
1 polymer ?
#
loop_
_entity_poly.entity_id
_entity_poly.type
_entity_poly.pdbx_seq_one_letter_code
_entity_poly.pdbx_strand_id
1 'polypeptide(L)'
;TAIAGRDYQIRAIRAVLEGIERKKHDFLLVMATGTGKTRTCIAMVDALMRAGHAEKVLFLVDRIALREQALAAFKEHMPNEPRWPNVGEKLIAKDRRVYVATYPTMLNIIRDETRHLSPHFFDFIVVDESHRSIYNTFGEVLDYFKAITLGLTATPTDIIDHNTFQLFHCEDGLPTFAYTFEEAVNNVPPYLCNFQVMKIQTKFQMEGISKRTITLEDQKKLILQGIEVEEINFEGSQLEKQVINKGTNTLIVK
;
A
#
# COMPACT_ATOMS: atom_id res chain seq x y z
N THR A 1 -23.40 5.69 2.05
CA THR A 1 -23.39 4.74 3.18
C THR A 1 -23.05 5.48 4.48
N ALA A 2 -23.42 4.96 5.64
CA ALA A 2 -23.01 5.52 6.95
C ALA A 2 -21.49 5.44 7.16
N ILE A 3 -20.80 4.58 6.40
CA ILE A 3 -19.34 4.33 6.49
C ILE A 3 -18.54 5.36 5.72
N ALA A 4 -18.93 5.70 4.49
CA ALA A 4 -18.26 6.69 3.63
C ALA A 4 -19.21 7.87 3.37
N GLY A 5 -18.77 9.08 3.75
CA GLY A 5 -19.61 10.29 3.67
C GLY A 5 -19.03 11.42 2.82
N ARG A 6 -17.76 11.32 2.41
CA ARG A 6 -17.13 12.34 1.59
C ARG A 6 -17.51 12.16 0.11
N ASP A 7 -17.71 13.26 -0.60
CA ASP A 7 -18.20 13.22 -1.99
C ASP A 7 -17.32 12.36 -2.91
N TYR A 8 -16.01 12.51 -2.87
CA TYR A 8 -15.10 11.69 -3.68
C TYR A 8 -15.17 10.19 -3.35
N GLN A 9 -15.44 9.82 -2.08
CA GLN A 9 -15.63 8.42 -1.70
C GLN A 9 -16.90 7.85 -2.32
N ILE A 10 -17.98 8.65 -2.33
CA ILE A 10 -19.24 8.27 -2.96
C ILE A 10 -19.07 8.13 -4.47
N ARG A 11 -18.33 9.06 -5.11
CA ARG A 11 -18.02 8.99 -6.55
C ARG A 11 -17.19 7.75 -6.88
N ALA A 12 -16.17 7.42 -6.06
CA ALA A 12 -15.37 6.22 -6.26
C ALA A 12 -16.22 4.94 -6.18
N ILE A 13 -17.09 4.82 -5.16
CA ILE A 13 -18.01 3.70 -5.01
C ILE A 13 -18.95 3.60 -6.22
N ARG A 14 -19.54 4.71 -6.63
CA ARG A 14 -20.45 4.76 -7.78
C ARG A 14 -19.77 4.32 -9.07
N ALA A 15 -18.54 4.79 -9.34
CA ALA A 15 -17.79 4.40 -10.54
C ALA A 15 -17.58 2.88 -10.64
N VAL A 16 -17.29 2.23 -9.52
CA VAL A 16 -17.14 0.76 -9.48
C VAL A 16 -18.49 0.06 -9.67
N LEU A 17 -19.54 0.50 -8.96
CA LEU A 17 -20.88 -0.11 -9.07
C LEU A 17 -21.44 0.00 -10.50
N GLU A 18 -21.33 1.16 -11.13
CA GLU A 18 -21.72 1.37 -12.53
C GLU A 18 -20.90 0.49 -13.50
N GLY A 19 -19.61 0.27 -13.18
CA GLY A 19 -18.78 -0.68 -13.94
C GLY A 19 -19.26 -2.12 -13.82
N ILE A 20 -19.64 -2.55 -12.61
CA ILE A 20 -20.19 -3.88 -12.35
C ILE A 20 -21.51 -4.08 -13.12
N GLU A 21 -22.41 -3.07 -13.14
CA GLU A 21 -23.64 -3.10 -13.94
C GLU A 21 -23.36 -3.27 -15.44
N ARG A 22 -22.24 -2.71 -15.91
CA ARG A 22 -21.74 -2.87 -17.30
C ARG A 22 -20.97 -4.19 -17.51
N LYS A 23 -20.98 -5.09 -16.52
CA LYS A 23 -20.27 -6.39 -16.54
C LYS A 23 -18.75 -6.28 -16.64
N LYS A 24 -18.16 -5.21 -16.13
CA LYS A 24 -16.72 -5.13 -15.91
C LYS A 24 -16.36 -5.93 -14.65
N HIS A 25 -15.20 -6.58 -14.69
CA HIS A 25 -14.74 -7.45 -13.60
C HIS A 25 -13.55 -6.87 -12.84
N ASP A 26 -12.79 -5.97 -13.46
CA ASP A 26 -11.55 -5.46 -12.89
C ASP A 26 -11.62 -3.95 -12.76
N PHE A 27 -11.21 -3.45 -11.60
CA PHE A 27 -11.29 -2.05 -11.21
C PHE A 27 -10.00 -1.60 -10.53
N LEU A 28 -9.61 -0.35 -10.76
CA LEU A 28 -8.46 0.28 -10.10
C LEU A 28 -8.88 1.63 -9.53
N LEU A 29 -8.73 1.80 -8.23
CA LEU A 29 -8.91 3.09 -7.54
C LEU A 29 -7.55 3.65 -7.13
N VAL A 30 -7.27 4.84 -7.62
CA VAL A 30 -6.09 5.64 -7.24
C VAL A 30 -6.55 6.72 -6.27
N MET A 31 -6.15 6.62 -5.01
CA MET A 31 -6.56 7.57 -3.98
C MET A 31 -5.36 7.93 -3.10
N ALA A 32 -5.09 9.22 -2.92
CA ALA A 32 -3.97 9.68 -2.11
C ALA A 32 -3.99 9.12 -0.68
N THR A 33 -2.81 8.94 -0.07
CA THR A 33 -2.70 8.53 1.33
C THR A 33 -3.43 9.50 2.23
N GLY A 34 -4.15 9.00 3.24
CA GLY A 34 -4.94 9.83 4.17
C GLY A 34 -6.35 10.19 3.68
N THR A 35 -6.72 9.89 2.44
CA THR A 35 -8.08 10.12 1.92
C THR A 35 -9.10 9.06 2.32
N GLY A 36 -8.66 8.00 3.02
CA GLY A 36 -9.55 6.96 3.54
C GLY A 36 -9.87 5.86 2.52
N LYS A 37 -8.87 5.39 1.76
CA LYS A 37 -8.99 4.24 0.83
C LYS A 37 -9.68 3.04 1.44
N THR A 38 -9.15 2.55 2.57
CA THR A 38 -9.69 1.37 3.28
C THR A 38 -11.15 1.59 3.68
N ARG A 39 -11.49 2.78 4.19
CA ARG A 39 -12.87 3.13 4.56
C ARG A 39 -13.80 3.17 3.36
N THR A 40 -13.34 3.71 2.23
CA THR A 40 -14.10 3.72 0.96
C THR A 40 -14.36 2.30 0.48
N CYS A 41 -13.35 1.45 0.55
CA CYS A 41 -13.46 0.04 0.17
C CYS A 41 -14.45 -0.72 1.09
N ILE A 42 -14.35 -0.56 2.40
CA ILE A 42 -15.30 -1.20 3.36
C ILE A 42 -16.73 -0.73 3.09
N ALA A 43 -16.94 0.54 2.80
CA ALA A 43 -18.26 1.06 2.44
C ALA A 43 -18.80 0.45 1.13
N MET A 44 -17.93 0.18 0.17
CA MET A 44 -18.29 -0.50 -1.09
C MET A 44 -18.63 -1.95 -0.83
N VAL A 45 -17.81 -2.67 -0.06
CA VAL A 45 -18.07 -4.06 0.36
C VAL A 45 -19.44 -4.17 1.07
N ASP A 46 -19.71 -3.28 2.04
CA ASP A 46 -21.00 -3.23 2.74
C ASP A 46 -22.17 -3.01 1.75
N ALA A 47 -21.99 -2.12 0.78
CA ALA A 47 -23.01 -1.88 -0.23
C ALA A 47 -23.26 -3.10 -1.12
N LEU A 48 -22.21 -3.76 -1.61
CA LEU A 48 -22.31 -4.97 -2.43
C LEU A 48 -22.94 -6.13 -1.68
N MET A 49 -22.57 -6.34 -0.40
CA MET A 49 -23.10 -7.40 0.43
C MET A 49 -24.60 -7.19 0.74
N ARG A 50 -25.00 -5.95 1.06
CA ARG A 50 -26.41 -5.62 1.31
C ARG A 50 -27.27 -5.70 0.05
N ALA A 51 -26.69 -5.41 -1.11
CA ALA A 51 -27.40 -5.56 -2.39
C ALA A 51 -27.46 -7.02 -2.89
N GLY A 52 -26.78 -7.95 -2.21
CA GLY A 52 -26.72 -9.36 -2.62
C GLY A 52 -25.80 -9.62 -3.81
N HIS A 53 -24.92 -8.67 -4.17
CA HIS A 53 -23.95 -8.80 -5.25
C HIS A 53 -22.65 -9.48 -4.82
N ALA A 54 -22.36 -9.54 -3.54
CA ALA A 54 -21.23 -10.29 -2.99
C ALA A 54 -21.64 -10.97 -1.68
N GLU A 55 -21.33 -12.24 -1.53
CA GLU A 55 -21.54 -13.02 -0.31
C GLU A 55 -20.22 -13.18 0.44
N LYS A 56 -19.13 -13.51 -0.25
CA LYS A 56 -17.80 -13.70 0.31
C LYS A 56 -16.78 -12.76 -0.34
N VAL A 57 -16.11 -11.98 0.49
CA VAL A 57 -15.14 -10.97 0.07
C VAL A 57 -13.77 -11.29 0.64
N LEU A 58 -12.74 -11.22 -0.22
CA LEU A 58 -11.34 -11.34 0.17
C LEU A 58 -10.66 -9.97 0.11
N PHE A 59 -10.01 -9.56 1.19
CA PHE A 59 -9.16 -8.37 1.27
C PHE A 59 -7.70 -8.81 1.37
N LEU A 60 -6.94 -8.61 0.30
CA LEU A 60 -5.53 -8.99 0.19
C LEU A 60 -4.61 -7.83 0.53
N VAL A 61 -3.62 -8.13 1.36
CA VAL A 61 -2.59 -7.18 1.78
C VAL A 61 -1.20 -7.81 1.67
N ASP A 62 -0.17 -6.97 1.63
CA ASP A 62 1.21 -7.44 1.48
C ASP A 62 1.82 -7.91 2.82
N ARG A 63 1.39 -7.35 3.96
CA ARG A 63 2.01 -7.55 5.28
C ARG A 63 1.01 -7.87 6.38
N ILE A 64 1.49 -8.64 7.38
CA ILE A 64 0.70 -9.00 8.57
C ILE A 64 0.19 -7.75 9.30
N ALA A 65 1.02 -6.70 9.44
CA ALA A 65 0.59 -5.46 10.10
C ALA A 65 -0.60 -4.79 9.40
N LEU A 66 -0.62 -4.79 8.06
CA LEU A 66 -1.76 -4.28 7.29
C LEU A 66 -2.99 -5.16 7.41
N ARG A 67 -2.82 -6.49 7.52
CA ARG A 67 -3.91 -7.42 7.80
C ARG A 67 -4.61 -7.09 9.11
N GLU A 68 -3.85 -6.88 10.19
CA GLU A 68 -4.42 -6.54 11.51
C GLU A 68 -5.16 -5.19 11.46
N GLN A 69 -4.60 -4.19 10.77
CA GLN A 69 -5.25 -2.90 10.56
C GLN A 69 -6.56 -3.04 9.78
N ALA A 70 -6.57 -3.82 8.71
CA ALA A 70 -7.77 -4.07 7.91
C ALA A 70 -8.83 -4.81 8.73
N LEU A 71 -8.45 -5.86 9.49
CA LEU A 71 -9.36 -6.59 10.38
C LEU A 71 -9.99 -5.66 11.42
N ALA A 72 -9.20 -4.76 12.03
CA ALA A 72 -9.70 -3.77 12.98
C ALA A 72 -10.69 -2.80 12.31
N ALA A 73 -10.39 -2.32 11.11
CA ALA A 73 -11.28 -1.44 10.36
C ALA A 73 -12.59 -2.13 9.94
N PHE A 74 -12.54 -3.38 9.49
CA PHE A 74 -13.75 -4.16 9.23
C PHE A 74 -14.57 -4.41 10.52
N LYS A 75 -13.91 -4.65 11.64
CA LYS A 75 -14.60 -4.80 12.94
C LYS A 75 -15.31 -3.52 13.37
N GLU A 76 -14.70 -2.37 13.14
CA GLU A 76 -15.27 -1.06 13.47
C GLU A 76 -16.50 -0.73 12.60
N HIS A 77 -16.36 -0.94 11.30
CA HIS A 77 -17.37 -0.46 10.33
C HIS A 77 -18.44 -1.49 9.96
N MET A 78 -18.15 -2.78 10.10
CA MET A 78 -19.06 -3.90 9.81
C MET A 78 -19.03 -4.91 10.98
N PRO A 79 -19.43 -4.52 12.20
CA PRO A 79 -19.24 -5.31 13.41
C PRO A 79 -19.98 -6.68 13.37
N ASN A 80 -21.09 -6.75 12.66
CA ASN A 80 -21.95 -7.93 12.60
C ASN A 80 -21.52 -8.96 11.54
N GLU A 81 -20.63 -8.59 10.63
CA GLU A 81 -20.18 -9.50 9.58
C GLU A 81 -19.09 -10.46 10.12
N PRO A 82 -19.27 -11.79 9.96
CA PRO A 82 -18.28 -12.76 10.40
C PRO A 82 -17.01 -12.66 9.55
N ARG A 83 -15.86 -12.57 10.23
CA ARG A 83 -14.55 -12.34 9.61
C ARG A 83 -13.59 -13.49 9.84
N TRP A 84 -12.66 -13.67 8.93
CA TRP A 84 -11.52 -14.56 9.06
C TRP A 84 -10.21 -13.79 8.75
N PRO A 85 -9.11 -14.04 9.47
CA PRO A 85 -9.01 -14.91 10.65
C PRO A 85 -9.51 -14.25 11.92
N ASN A 86 -10.05 -15.05 12.83
CA ASN A 86 -10.22 -14.66 14.22
C ASN A 86 -8.93 -14.96 15.02
N VAL A 87 -8.86 -14.46 16.25
CA VAL A 87 -7.73 -14.70 17.15
C VAL A 87 -7.49 -16.21 17.31
N GLY A 88 -6.28 -16.66 16.96
CA GLY A 88 -5.88 -18.07 17.07
C GLY A 88 -6.31 -18.98 15.92
N GLU A 89 -7.11 -18.51 14.97
CA GLU A 89 -7.49 -19.31 13.80
C GLU A 89 -6.31 -19.46 12.82
N LYS A 90 -5.84 -20.71 12.64
CA LYS A 90 -4.80 -21.05 11.66
C LYS A 90 -5.38 -21.62 10.35
N LEU A 91 -6.56 -22.21 10.42
CA LEU A 91 -7.24 -22.81 9.28
C LEU A 91 -8.29 -21.85 8.74
N ILE A 92 -8.48 -21.85 7.41
CA ILE A 92 -9.52 -21.04 6.81
C ILE A 92 -10.91 -21.59 7.17
N ALA A 93 -11.73 -20.74 7.76
CA ALA A 93 -13.12 -21.07 8.08
C ALA A 93 -14.00 -20.69 6.89
N LYS A 94 -14.74 -21.67 6.32
CA LYS A 94 -15.53 -21.48 5.09
C LYS A 94 -16.88 -20.77 5.30
N ASP A 95 -17.28 -20.58 6.55
CA ASP A 95 -18.54 -19.98 6.99
C ASP A 95 -18.47 -18.46 7.24
N ARG A 96 -17.34 -17.84 6.95
CA ARG A 96 -17.14 -16.39 7.07
C ARG A 96 -17.58 -15.67 5.79
N ARG A 97 -17.82 -14.36 5.93
CA ARG A 97 -18.19 -13.50 4.80
C ARG A 97 -17.06 -12.54 4.40
N VAL A 98 -16.26 -12.09 5.35
CA VAL A 98 -15.10 -11.22 5.11
C VAL A 98 -13.82 -11.95 5.46
N TYR A 99 -12.90 -12.04 4.52
CA TYR A 99 -11.60 -12.67 4.65
C TYR A 99 -10.51 -11.62 4.46
N VAL A 100 -9.59 -11.53 5.42
CA VAL A 100 -8.43 -10.63 5.31
C VAL A 100 -7.17 -11.47 5.37
N ALA A 101 -6.42 -11.52 4.30
CA ALA A 101 -5.27 -12.38 4.18
C ALA A 101 -4.05 -11.67 3.58
N THR A 102 -2.87 -12.21 3.85
CA THR A 102 -1.68 -11.86 3.07
C THR A 102 -1.59 -12.77 1.85
N TYR A 103 -0.91 -12.31 0.80
CA TYR A 103 -0.70 -13.11 -0.41
C TYR A 103 -0.03 -14.45 -0.15
N PRO A 104 1.08 -14.54 0.63
CA PRO A 104 1.67 -15.83 0.96
C PRO A 104 0.68 -16.79 1.64
N THR A 105 -0.21 -16.28 2.48
CA THR A 105 -1.25 -17.08 3.12
C THR A 105 -2.21 -17.67 2.09
N MET A 106 -2.69 -16.85 1.15
CA MET A 106 -3.62 -17.32 0.11
C MET A 106 -2.95 -18.27 -0.87
N LEU A 107 -1.70 -18.02 -1.28
CA LEU A 107 -0.94 -18.95 -2.12
C LEU A 107 -0.80 -20.32 -1.46
N ASN A 108 -0.46 -20.36 -0.18
CA ASN A 108 -0.37 -21.62 0.55
C ASN A 108 -1.72 -22.36 0.60
N ILE A 109 -2.84 -21.63 0.76
CA ILE A 109 -4.18 -22.24 0.77
C ILE A 109 -4.56 -22.78 -0.61
N ILE A 110 -4.24 -22.07 -1.70
CA ILE A 110 -4.55 -22.50 -3.06
C ILE A 110 -3.74 -23.74 -3.45
N ARG A 111 -2.47 -23.79 -3.05
CA ARG A 111 -1.55 -24.89 -3.36
C ARG A 111 -1.71 -26.12 -2.46
N ASP A 112 -2.44 -26.01 -1.36
CA ASP A 112 -2.70 -27.10 -0.43
C ASP A 112 -3.89 -27.92 -0.92
N GLU A 113 -3.62 -29.08 -1.52
CA GLU A 113 -4.64 -30.01 -2.05
C GLU A 113 -5.66 -30.45 -0.99
N THR A 114 -5.28 -30.42 0.29
CA THR A 114 -6.15 -30.85 1.40
C THR A 114 -7.13 -29.74 1.85
N ARG A 115 -6.84 -28.49 1.49
CA ARG A 115 -7.59 -27.28 1.92
C ARG A 115 -8.28 -26.55 0.79
N HIS A 116 -8.43 -27.20 -0.33
CA HIS A 116 -8.88 -26.62 -1.58
C HIS A 116 -10.11 -25.70 -1.42
N LEU A 117 -9.94 -24.43 -1.82
CA LEU A 117 -11.05 -23.51 -2.04
C LEU A 117 -11.46 -23.59 -3.53
N SER A 118 -12.75 -23.55 -3.80
CA SER A 118 -13.21 -23.44 -5.18
C SER A 118 -12.71 -22.14 -5.82
N PRO A 119 -12.41 -22.10 -7.13
CA PRO A 119 -12.17 -20.87 -7.87
C PRO A 119 -13.29 -19.82 -7.73
N HIS A 120 -14.51 -20.24 -7.44
CA HIS A 120 -15.69 -19.39 -7.22
C HIS A 120 -16.00 -19.20 -5.73
N PHE A 121 -15.00 -19.35 -4.84
CA PHE A 121 -15.24 -19.21 -3.40
C PHE A 121 -15.45 -17.75 -2.99
N PHE A 122 -14.79 -16.82 -3.66
CA PHE A 122 -14.96 -15.38 -3.44
C PHE A 122 -15.73 -14.75 -4.60
N ASP A 123 -16.59 -13.79 -4.29
CA ASP A 123 -17.33 -13.00 -5.28
C ASP A 123 -16.60 -11.68 -5.59
N PHE A 124 -15.88 -11.15 -4.59
CA PHE A 124 -15.18 -9.88 -4.69
C PHE A 124 -13.82 -9.94 -3.98
N ILE A 125 -12.78 -9.49 -4.67
CA ILE A 125 -11.40 -9.46 -4.15
C ILE A 125 -10.90 -8.03 -4.17
N VAL A 126 -10.42 -7.55 -3.03
CA VAL A 126 -9.75 -6.26 -2.88
C VAL A 126 -8.26 -6.49 -2.72
N VAL A 127 -7.47 -5.76 -3.48
CA VAL A 127 -6.01 -5.77 -3.48
C VAL A 127 -5.51 -4.43 -2.97
N ASP A 128 -5.04 -4.38 -1.73
CA ASP A 128 -4.49 -3.14 -1.16
C ASP A 128 -3.02 -2.97 -1.55
N GLU A 129 -2.60 -1.72 -1.79
CA GLU A 129 -1.25 -1.35 -2.25
C GLU A 129 -0.83 -2.09 -3.54
N SER A 130 -1.72 -2.13 -4.53
CA SER A 130 -1.59 -2.89 -5.78
C SER A 130 -0.41 -2.50 -6.69
N HIS A 131 0.37 -1.48 -6.32
CA HIS A 131 1.52 -0.97 -7.10
C HIS A 131 2.86 -1.68 -6.79
N ARG A 132 2.94 -2.52 -5.76
CA ARG A 132 4.22 -3.14 -5.35
C ARG A 132 4.41 -4.48 -6.04
N SER A 133 5.44 -4.58 -6.92
CA SER A 133 6.10 -5.81 -7.48
C SER A 133 5.30 -7.14 -7.44
N ILE A 134 4.01 -7.03 -7.59
CA ILE A 134 2.96 -7.98 -7.26
C ILE A 134 2.81 -9.01 -8.39
N TYR A 135 3.35 -8.68 -9.58
CA TYR A 135 2.99 -9.34 -10.82
C TYR A 135 3.26 -10.86 -10.84
N ASN A 136 4.41 -11.30 -10.34
CA ASN A 136 4.79 -12.70 -10.50
C ASN A 136 4.19 -13.65 -9.45
N THR A 137 3.94 -13.15 -8.23
CA THR A 137 3.50 -14.01 -7.12
C THR A 137 2.03 -13.84 -6.80
N PHE A 138 1.46 -12.67 -7.07
CA PHE A 138 0.10 -12.32 -6.71
C PHE A 138 -0.88 -12.53 -7.85
N GLY A 139 -0.41 -12.47 -9.09
CA GLY A 139 -1.18 -12.83 -10.26
C GLY A 139 -1.78 -14.22 -10.11
N GLU A 140 -1.02 -15.22 -9.59
CA GLU A 140 -1.52 -16.58 -9.36
C GLU A 140 -2.77 -16.62 -8.47
N VAL A 141 -2.87 -15.78 -7.43
CA VAL A 141 -4.05 -15.71 -6.57
C VAL A 141 -5.25 -15.13 -7.32
N LEU A 142 -5.02 -14.06 -8.09
CA LEU A 142 -6.09 -13.39 -8.83
C LEU A 142 -6.53 -14.23 -10.03
N ASP A 143 -5.61 -14.91 -10.71
CA ASP A 143 -5.92 -15.82 -11.81
C ASP A 143 -6.69 -17.06 -11.36
N TYR A 144 -6.42 -17.53 -10.14
CA TYR A 144 -7.10 -18.68 -9.56
C TYR A 144 -8.57 -18.40 -9.29
N PHE A 145 -8.88 -17.28 -8.60
CA PHE A 145 -10.25 -16.96 -8.23
C PHE A 145 -10.97 -16.21 -9.35
N LYS A 146 -12.18 -16.66 -9.65
CA LYS A 146 -13.08 -16.04 -10.64
C LYS A 146 -14.00 -15.04 -9.97
N ALA A 147 -13.43 -13.96 -9.45
CA ALA A 147 -14.11 -12.93 -8.68
C ALA A 147 -14.00 -11.57 -9.37
N ILE A 148 -14.85 -10.64 -8.99
CA ILE A 148 -14.65 -9.23 -9.33
C ILE A 148 -13.44 -8.71 -8.54
N THR A 149 -12.51 -8.02 -9.19
CA THR A 149 -11.24 -7.58 -8.60
C THR A 149 -11.16 -6.06 -8.51
N LEU A 150 -10.77 -5.56 -7.35
CA LEU A 150 -10.56 -4.14 -7.08
C LEU A 150 -9.16 -3.88 -6.55
N GLY A 151 -8.33 -3.19 -7.34
CA GLY A 151 -7.04 -2.67 -6.90
C GLY A 151 -7.19 -1.33 -6.18
N LEU A 152 -6.48 -1.17 -5.07
CA LEU A 152 -6.33 0.09 -4.35
C LEU A 152 -4.87 0.52 -4.37
N THR A 153 -4.59 1.76 -4.74
CA THR A 153 -3.24 2.31 -4.68
C THR A 153 -3.26 3.78 -4.29
N ALA A 154 -2.18 4.22 -3.63
CA ALA A 154 -1.92 5.64 -3.39
C ALA A 154 -0.96 6.24 -4.42
N THR A 155 -0.32 5.42 -5.24
CA THR A 155 0.63 5.88 -6.25
C THR A 155 -0.09 6.75 -7.28
N PRO A 156 0.42 7.96 -7.59
CA PRO A 156 -0.14 8.81 -8.63
C PRO A 156 -0.19 8.09 -9.98
N THR A 157 -1.21 8.42 -10.79
CA THR A 157 -1.49 7.72 -12.06
C THR A 157 -0.32 7.73 -13.04
N ASP A 158 0.45 8.81 -13.08
CA ASP A 158 1.64 9.00 -13.92
C ASP A 158 2.86 8.15 -13.50
N ILE A 159 2.83 7.61 -12.27
CA ILE A 159 3.91 6.78 -11.70
C ILE A 159 3.50 5.30 -11.61
N ILE A 160 2.24 4.97 -11.88
CA ILE A 160 1.76 3.58 -11.84
C ILE A 160 2.49 2.75 -12.92
N ASP A 161 3.04 1.62 -12.50
CA ASP A 161 3.65 0.67 -13.42
C ASP A 161 2.61 0.16 -14.44
N HIS A 162 3.01 0.09 -15.71
CA HIS A 162 2.22 -0.45 -16.81
C HIS A 162 1.61 -1.82 -16.49
N ASN A 163 2.34 -2.65 -15.77
CA ASN A 163 1.88 -3.97 -15.32
C ASN A 163 0.66 -3.89 -14.39
N THR A 164 0.54 -2.84 -13.55
CA THR A 164 -0.63 -2.64 -12.70
C THR A 164 -1.87 -2.36 -13.52
N PHE A 165 -1.77 -1.52 -14.56
CA PHE A 165 -2.87 -1.27 -15.48
C PHE A 165 -3.29 -2.52 -16.24
N GLN A 166 -2.33 -3.35 -16.66
CA GLN A 166 -2.61 -4.64 -17.32
C GLN A 166 -3.33 -5.61 -16.37
N LEU A 167 -2.88 -5.70 -15.11
CA LEU A 167 -3.47 -6.59 -14.10
C LEU A 167 -4.96 -6.28 -13.84
N PHE A 168 -5.33 -5.00 -13.87
CA PHE A 168 -6.71 -4.55 -13.68
C PHE A 168 -7.42 -4.18 -14.97
N HIS A 169 -6.93 -4.65 -16.12
CA HIS A 169 -7.50 -4.46 -17.46
C HIS A 169 -7.91 -3.01 -17.75
N CYS A 170 -7.06 -2.05 -17.30
CA CYS A 170 -7.23 -0.64 -17.62
C CYS A 170 -6.68 -0.35 -19.02
N GLU A 171 -7.46 -0.67 -20.06
CA GLU A 171 -7.05 -0.67 -21.48
C GLU A 171 -6.52 0.69 -21.95
N ASP A 172 -7.08 1.78 -21.46
CA ASP A 172 -6.68 3.15 -21.82
C ASP A 172 -5.56 3.70 -20.91
N GLY A 173 -4.97 2.89 -20.03
CA GLY A 173 -4.01 3.35 -19.02
C GLY A 173 -4.61 4.32 -17.99
N LEU A 174 -5.95 4.32 -17.86
CA LEU A 174 -6.68 5.15 -16.91
C LEU A 174 -7.30 4.28 -15.82
N PRO A 175 -7.18 4.67 -14.53
CA PRO A 175 -7.87 3.97 -13.45
C PRO A 175 -9.39 4.17 -13.56
N THR A 176 -10.16 3.28 -12.92
CA THR A 176 -11.62 3.43 -12.80
C THR A 176 -12.00 4.73 -12.12
N PHE A 177 -11.21 5.15 -11.13
CA PHE A 177 -11.37 6.42 -10.43
C PHE A 177 -10.03 6.89 -9.87
N ALA A 178 -9.78 8.19 -9.93
CA ALA A 178 -8.62 8.81 -9.30
C ALA A 178 -9.05 9.96 -8.39
N TYR A 179 -8.36 10.12 -7.26
CA TYR A 179 -8.46 11.27 -6.37
C TYR A 179 -7.07 11.60 -5.82
N THR A 180 -6.48 12.62 -6.40
CA THR A 180 -5.09 12.99 -6.17
C THR A 180 -4.86 13.72 -4.84
N PHE A 181 -3.60 13.85 -4.45
CA PHE A 181 -3.21 14.65 -3.29
C PHE A 181 -3.58 16.14 -3.49
N GLU A 182 -3.33 16.66 -4.70
CA GLU A 182 -3.64 18.04 -5.05
C GLU A 182 -5.14 18.33 -4.98
N GLU A 183 -5.96 17.42 -5.50
CA GLU A 183 -7.43 17.55 -5.37
C GLU A 183 -7.86 17.58 -3.91
N ALA A 184 -7.26 16.72 -3.06
CA ALA A 184 -7.60 16.63 -1.65
C ALA A 184 -7.17 17.87 -0.85
N VAL A 185 -6.05 18.49 -1.19
CA VAL A 185 -5.56 19.75 -0.58
C VAL A 185 -6.36 20.94 -1.04
N ASN A 186 -6.70 21.01 -2.35
CA ASN A 186 -7.40 22.14 -2.95
C ASN A 186 -8.93 22.08 -2.79
N ASN A 187 -9.46 20.99 -2.23
CA ASN A 187 -10.90 20.87 -1.97
C ASN A 187 -11.37 21.94 -0.95
N VAL A 188 -12.64 22.31 -0.99
CA VAL A 188 -13.22 23.28 -0.05
C VAL A 188 -14.38 22.62 0.72
N PRO A 189 -14.21 22.36 2.03
CA PRO A 189 -12.97 22.47 2.84
C PRO A 189 -11.94 21.41 2.44
N PRO A 190 -10.63 21.67 2.67
CA PRO A 190 -9.58 20.72 2.33
C PRO A 190 -9.67 19.42 3.16
N TYR A 191 -9.42 18.28 2.51
CA TYR A 191 -9.38 16.98 3.18
C TYR A 191 -7.97 16.55 3.61
N LEU A 192 -6.94 17.11 2.99
CA LEU A 192 -5.54 16.94 3.35
C LEU A 192 -4.86 18.31 3.51
N CYS A 193 -3.86 18.37 4.39
CA CYS A 193 -3.00 19.53 4.51
C CYS A 193 -1.86 19.45 3.52
N ASN A 194 -1.42 20.60 3.01
CA ASN A 194 -0.19 20.66 2.24
C ASN A 194 1.00 20.35 3.13
N PHE A 195 2.09 19.85 2.56
CA PHE A 195 3.32 19.55 3.28
C PHE A 195 4.41 20.56 2.94
N GLN A 196 5.29 20.78 3.90
CA GLN A 196 6.51 21.54 3.70
C GLN A 196 7.70 20.58 3.75
N VAL A 197 8.54 20.64 2.72
CA VAL A 197 9.76 19.84 2.68
C VAL A 197 10.89 20.64 3.31
N MET A 198 11.39 20.17 4.44
CA MET A 198 12.61 20.71 5.05
C MET A 198 13.78 19.81 4.66
N LYS A 199 14.68 20.34 3.85
CA LYS A 199 15.92 19.65 3.48
C LYS A 199 16.98 19.96 4.52
N ILE A 200 17.27 19.02 5.40
CA ILE A 200 18.37 19.13 6.37
C ILE A 200 19.63 18.58 5.70
N GLN A 201 20.67 19.40 5.58
CA GLN A 201 21.96 18.98 5.08
C GLN A 201 23.03 19.31 6.15
N THR A 202 23.88 18.35 6.43
CA THR A 202 25.04 18.58 7.28
C THR A 202 26.19 19.19 6.46
N LYS A 203 27.12 19.84 7.15
CA LYS A 203 28.32 20.38 6.50
C LYS A 203 29.06 19.32 5.67
N PHE A 204 29.15 18.10 6.17
CA PHE A 204 29.78 16.97 5.45
C PHE A 204 29.02 16.58 4.18
N GLN A 205 27.69 16.63 4.19
CA GLN A 205 26.89 16.34 2.99
C GLN A 205 27.05 17.42 1.92
N MET A 206 27.33 18.66 2.30
CA MET A 206 27.55 19.77 1.37
C MET A 206 28.99 19.85 0.85
N GLU A 207 29.96 19.68 1.75
CA GLU A 207 31.37 19.91 1.48
C GLU A 207 32.19 18.62 1.29
N GLY A 208 31.58 17.45 1.60
CA GLY A 208 32.29 16.18 1.65
C GLY A 208 33.12 16.02 2.93
N ILE A 209 33.83 14.90 3.02
CA ILE A 209 34.78 14.60 4.10
C ILE A 209 36.19 14.68 3.54
N SER A 210 36.98 15.64 4.01
CA SER A 210 38.35 15.82 3.63
C SER A 210 39.15 16.33 4.84
N LYS A 211 40.46 16.38 4.74
CA LYS A 211 41.33 16.97 5.77
C LYS A 211 40.86 18.34 6.25
N ARG A 212 40.22 19.14 5.37
CA ARG A 212 39.76 20.51 5.70
C ARG A 212 38.45 20.50 6.49
N THR A 213 37.63 19.47 6.35
CA THR A 213 36.32 19.39 6.99
C THR A 213 36.32 18.57 8.30
N ILE A 214 37.41 17.81 8.55
CA ILE A 214 37.62 17.02 9.76
C ILE A 214 38.28 17.87 10.85
N THR A 215 37.82 17.75 12.10
CA THR A 215 38.41 18.48 13.23
C THR A 215 39.84 18.01 13.50
N LEU A 216 40.69 18.88 14.09
CA LEU A 216 42.04 18.53 14.47
C LEU A 216 42.13 17.36 15.45
N GLU A 217 41.12 17.21 16.26
CA GLU A 217 41.00 16.13 17.25
C GLU A 217 40.71 14.77 16.57
N ASP A 218 39.83 14.77 15.57
CA ASP A 218 39.53 13.57 14.79
C ASP A 218 40.68 13.21 13.83
N GLN A 219 41.38 14.19 13.30
CA GLN A 219 42.61 13.95 12.52
C GLN A 219 43.66 13.21 13.36
N LYS A 220 43.88 13.64 14.62
CA LYS A 220 44.82 12.95 15.53
C LYS A 220 44.38 11.50 15.83
N LYS A 221 43.09 11.26 15.98
CA LYS A 221 42.56 9.89 16.20
C LYS A 221 42.79 9.00 14.98
N LEU A 222 42.60 9.51 13.80
CA LEU A 222 42.79 8.80 12.54
C LEU A 222 44.26 8.44 12.33
N ILE A 223 45.18 9.37 12.60
CA ILE A 223 46.63 9.14 12.55
C ILE A 223 47.07 8.06 13.54
N LEU A 224 46.50 8.06 14.75
CA LEU A 224 46.79 7.01 15.75
C LEU A 224 46.26 5.63 15.32
N GLN A 225 45.29 5.58 14.40
CA GLN A 225 44.76 4.35 13.80
C GLN A 225 45.50 3.94 12.52
N GLY A 226 46.58 4.65 12.15
CA GLY A 226 47.39 4.38 10.95
C GLY A 226 46.75 4.82 9.64
N ILE A 227 45.77 5.72 9.69
CA ILE A 227 45.10 6.27 8.51
C ILE A 227 45.75 7.59 8.12
N GLU A 228 46.22 7.70 6.89
CA GLU A 228 46.74 8.94 6.34
C GLU A 228 45.60 9.92 6.03
N VAL A 229 45.56 11.05 6.76
CA VAL A 229 44.49 12.04 6.65
C VAL A 229 44.43 12.72 5.27
N GLU A 230 45.55 12.74 4.56
CA GLU A 230 45.68 13.25 3.20
C GLU A 230 44.92 12.43 2.17
N GLU A 231 44.74 11.13 2.40
CA GLU A 231 43.99 10.21 1.52
C GLU A 231 42.49 10.29 1.73
N ILE A 232 42.03 10.94 2.80
CA ILE A 232 40.61 11.09 3.08
C ILE A 232 40.03 12.20 2.21
N ASN A 233 39.32 11.80 1.17
CA ASN A 233 38.65 12.73 0.25
C ASN A 233 37.37 12.06 -0.29
N PHE A 234 36.22 12.30 0.38
CA PHE A 234 34.92 11.78 -0.01
C PHE A 234 34.00 12.95 -0.35
N GLU A 235 33.46 12.97 -1.56
CA GLU A 235 32.42 13.92 -1.95
C GLU A 235 31.10 13.65 -1.24
N GLY A 236 30.27 14.68 -1.09
CA GLY A 236 28.95 14.56 -0.46
C GLY A 236 28.08 13.47 -1.11
N SER A 237 28.22 13.22 -2.41
CA SER A 237 27.52 12.17 -3.15
C SER A 237 27.96 10.73 -2.82
N GLN A 238 29.14 10.57 -2.21
CA GLN A 238 29.71 9.28 -1.81
C GLN A 238 29.36 8.91 -0.36
N LEU A 239 28.89 9.89 0.42
CA LEU A 239 28.40 9.64 1.78
C LEU A 239 27.18 8.73 1.73
N GLU A 240 27.03 7.88 2.74
CA GLU A 240 26.01 6.83 2.85
C GLU A 240 26.18 5.66 1.87
N LYS A 241 26.95 5.81 0.81
CA LYS A 241 27.26 4.73 -0.13
C LYS A 241 28.60 4.04 0.19
N GLN A 242 29.62 4.83 0.47
CA GLN A 242 30.97 4.36 0.79
C GLN A 242 31.38 4.62 2.23
N VAL A 243 30.83 5.68 2.84
CA VAL A 243 31.12 6.08 4.21
C VAL A 243 29.82 6.35 4.96
N ILE A 244 29.59 5.63 6.05
CA ILE A 244 28.40 5.81 6.92
C ILE A 244 28.77 6.76 8.07
N ASN A 245 28.09 7.90 8.14
CA ASN A 245 28.23 8.83 9.24
C ASN A 245 27.11 8.63 10.28
N LYS A 246 27.41 7.91 11.38
CA LYS A 246 26.48 7.63 12.45
C LYS A 246 25.90 8.89 13.11
N GLY A 247 26.67 9.98 13.19
CA GLY A 247 26.21 11.25 13.76
C GLY A 247 25.14 11.92 12.90
N THR A 248 25.30 11.90 11.58
CA THR A 248 24.30 12.44 10.63
C THR A 248 23.01 11.64 10.70
N ASN A 249 23.09 10.32 10.72
CA ASN A 249 21.92 9.46 10.78
C ASN A 249 21.14 9.63 12.09
N THR A 250 21.83 9.86 13.21
CA THR A 250 21.17 10.14 14.50
C THR A 250 20.42 11.48 14.49
N LEU A 251 20.88 12.45 13.72
CA LEU A 251 20.26 13.78 13.63
C LEU A 251 19.01 13.78 12.73
N ILE A 252 18.98 12.91 11.73
CA ILE A 252 17.83 12.77 10.81
C ILE A 252 16.68 12.00 11.46
N VAL A 253 16.96 11.10 12.42
CA VAL A 253 15.96 10.23 13.06
C VAL A 253 15.35 10.85 14.35
N LYS A 254 15.87 11.96 14.83
CA LYS A 254 15.28 12.72 15.95
C LYS A 254 14.31 13.78 15.46
#